data_273379ac8b8c443ea0fbec5e6e303cac
#
_entry.id   273379ac8b8c443ea0fbec5e6e303cac
#
_cell.length_a   1.000
_cell.length_b   1.000
_cell.length_c   1.000
_cell.angle_alpha   90.00
_cell.angle_beta   90.00
_cell.angle_gamma   90.00
#
_symmetry.space_group_name_H-M   'P 1'
#
loop_
_entity.id
_entity.type
_entity.pdbx_description
1 polymer ?
#
loop_
_entity_poly.entity_id
_entity_poly.type
_entity_poly.pdbx_seq_one_letter_code
_entity_poly.pdbx_strand_id
1 'polypeptide(L)'
;MIVLFDFDGVIADTESQYTTFWNRMGMEYLGLENFGHTIKGQTLVQIFGKYFDGMISEQEEIVPQLNAFEEQMTYEYIPGAYEFMQRLKAAGIPSAIVTSSNEVKMANAYRAHPELRQLVDMVLTSEHFSKSKPDPECFLKGMELLGGTPETTYVFEDSLHGLNAGRASGAHVIGLATTNPRETIEPLCDIVIDDFRGFSLS
;
A
#
# COMPACT_ATOMS: atom_id res chain seq x y z
N MET A 1 4.77 17.90 -11.64
CA MET A 1 3.96 17.19 -10.60
C MET A 1 3.85 15.74 -11.02
N ILE A 2 4.09 14.80 -10.10
CA ILE A 2 3.80 13.38 -10.25
C ILE A 2 3.06 12.87 -9.01
N VAL A 3 2.37 11.74 -9.13
CA VAL A 3 1.59 11.14 -8.04
C VAL A 3 2.00 9.69 -7.84
N LEU A 4 2.31 9.32 -6.60
CA LEU A 4 2.64 7.97 -6.19
C LEU A 4 1.61 7.50 -5.18
N PHE A 5 0.98 6.38 -5.47
CA PHE A 5 -0.04 5.78 -4.61
C PHE A 5 0.49 4.50 -3.96
N ASP A 6 0.29 4.31 -2.67
CA ASP A 6 0.19 2.94 -2.18
C ASP A 6 -1.06 2.25 -2.76
N PHE A 7 -1.18 0.95 -2.61
CA PHE A 7 -2.31 0.20 -3.14
C PHE A 7 -3.33 -0.16 -2.07
N ASP A 8 -2.89 -0.87 -1.04
CA ASP A 8 -3.76 -1.38 0.02
C ASP A 8 -4.18 -0.26 0.97
N GLY A 9 -5.48 -0.09 1.21
CA GLY A 9 -6.00 1.00 2.03
C GLY A 9 -5.93 2.39 1.38
N VAL A 10 -5.36 2.53 0.19
CA VAL A 10 -5.29 3.77 -0.60
C VAL A 10 -6.11 3.66 -1.88
N ILE A 11 -5.80 2.73 -2.76
CA ILE A 11 -6.59 2.49 -3.98
C ILE A 11 -7.67 1.45 -3.73
N ALA A 12 -7.33 0.34 -3.05
CA ALA A 12 -8.24 -0.76 -2.78
C ALA A 12 -8.49 -0.93 -1.28
N ASP A 13 -9.76 -1.17 -0.90
CA ASP A 13 -10.19 -1.46 0.47
C ASP A 13 -9.90 -2.93 0.82
N THR A 14 -8.66 -3.21 1.15
CA THR A 14 -8.16 -4.57 1.44
C THR A 14 -7.73 -4.76 2.90
N GLU A 15 -7.46 -3.69 3.63
CA GLU A 15 -6.84 -3.73 4.94
C GLU A 15 -7.67 -4.43 6.03
N SER A 16 -8.98 -4.28 6.02
CA SER A 16 -9.87 -4.98 6.96
C SER A 16 -9.84 -6.50 6.74
N GLN A 17 -9.73 -6.93 5.48
CA GLN A 17 -9.64 -8.33 5.09
C GLN A 17 -8.31 -8.94 5.54
N TYR A 18 -7.19 -8.24 5.32
CA TYR A 18 -5.87 -8.65 5.83
C TYR A 18 -5.82 -8.71 7.36
N THR A 19 -6.42 -7.74 8.02
CA THR A 19 -6.50 -7.75 9.50
C THR A 19 -7.15 -9.03 10.00
N THR A 20 -8.24 -9.45 9.37
CA THR A 20 -8.94 -10.71 9.71
C THR A 20 -8.07 -11.94 9.46
N PHE A 21 -7.42 -12.02 8.30
CA PHE A 21 -6.52 -13.13 7.97
C PHE A 21 -5.36 -13.23 8.97
N TRP A 22 -4.65 -12.12 9.19
CA TRP A 22 -3.47 -12.11 10.04
C TRP A 22 -3.79 -12.26 11.54
N ASN A 23 -4.97 -11.81 12.00
CA ASN A 23 -5.43 -12.13 13.37
C ASN A 23 -5.58 -13.63 13.55
N ARG A 24 -6.11 -14.36 12.57
CA ARG A 24 -6.21 -15.81 12.61
C ARG A 24 -4.82 -16.46 12.63
N MET A 25 -3.91 -16.07 11.75
CA MET A 25 -2.53 -16.59 11.71
C MET A 25 -1.77 -16.30 13.00
N GLY A 26 -1.90 -15.08 13.53
CA GLY A 26 -1.28 -14.68 14.79
C GLY A 26 -1.77 -15.51 15.97
N MET A 27 -3.08 -15.79 16.05
CA MET A 27 -3.64 -16.62 17.10
C MET A 27 -3.20 -18.08 16.96
N GLU A 28 -3.25 -18.64 15.74
CA GLU A 28 -2.98 -20.05 15.47
C GLU A 28 -1.51 -20.42 15.71
N TYR A 29 -0.58 -19.61 15.20
CA TYR A 29 0.85 -19.94 15.22
C TYR A 29 1.65 -19.26 16.34
N LEU A 30 1.20 -18.09 16.82
CA LEU A 30 1.96 -17.27 17.78
C LEU A 30 1.24 -17.08 19.12
N GLY A 31 -0.06 -17.42 19.21
CA GLY A 31 -0.89 -17.13 20.38
C GLY A 31 -1.11 -15.62 20.61
N LEU A 32 -0.99 -14.80 19.55
CA LEU A 32 -1.11 -13.35 19.62
C LEU A 32 -2.50 -12.89 19.15
N GLU A 33 -3.21 -12.19 20.01
CA GLU A 33 -4.43 -11.48 19.66
C GLU A 33 -4.10 -10.17 18.89
N ASN A 34 -5.01 -9.77 17.98
CA ASN A 34 -4.89 -8.52 17.22
C ASN A 34 -3.59 -8.38 16.39
N PHE A 35 -2.99 -9.50 16.03
CA PHE A 35 -1.73 -9.53 15.28
C PHE A 35 -1.80 -8.75 13.95
N GLY A 36 -2.91 -8.86 13.23
CA GLY A 36 -3.13 -8.14 11.98
C GLY A 36 -2.99 -6.61 12.11
N HIS A 37 -3.36 -6.04 13.25
CA HIS A 37 -3.14 -4.60 13.49
C HIS A 37 -1.67 -4.25 13.72
N THR A 38 -0.89 -5.18 14.28
CA THR A 38 0.52 -4.97 14.61
C THR A 38 1.41 -4.93 13.37
N ILE A 39 1.02 -5.62 12.30
CA ILE A 39 1.85 -5.82 11.10
C ILE A 39 1.46 -4.96 9.90
N LYS A 40 0.50 -4.05 10.05
CA LYS A 40 0.03 -3.18 8.96
C LYS A 40 1.18 -2.45 8.28
N GLY A 41 1.17 -2.45 6.95
CA GLY A 41 2.18 -1.81 6.10
C GLY A 41 3.51 -2.58 6.00
N GLN A 42 3.64 -3.75 6.64
CA GLN A 42 4.83 -4.59 6.55
C GLN A 42 4.72 -5.57 5.37
N THR A 43 5.85 -5.83 4.71
CA THR A 43 5.93 -6.89 3.71
C THR A 43 5.93 -8.27 4.37
N LEU A 44 5.59 -9.32 3.61
CA LEU A 44 5.64 -10.70 4.10
C LEU A 44 7.02 -11.07 4.64
N VAL A 45 8.09 -10.61 3.97
CA VAL A 45 9.48 -10.83 4.41
C VAL A 45 9.74 -10.21 5.79
N GLN A 46 9.24 -8.99 6.01
CA GLN A 46 9.37 -8.33 7.33
C GLN A 46 8.58 -9.07 8.42
N ILE A 47 7.36 -9.50 8.10
CA ILE A 47 6.50 -10.25 9.03
C ILE A 47 7.19 -11.56 9.41
N PHE A 48 7.65 -12.33 8.44
CA PHE A 48 8.31 -13.60 8.68
C PHE A 48 9.63 -13.43 9.42
N GLY A 49 10.48 -12.50 9.01
CA GLY A 49 11.76 -12.26 9.68
C GLY A 49 11.63 -11.77 11.11
N LYS A 50 10.54 -11.08 11.46
CA LYS A 50 10.36 -10.52 12.81
C LYS A 50 9.58 -11.44 13.76
N TYR A 51 8.56 -12.15 13.25
CA TYR A 51 7.61 -12.87 14.11
C TYR A 51 7.64 -14.39 13.90
N PHE A 52 8.17 -14.86 12.78
CA PHE A 52 8.25 -16.29 12.43
C PHE A 52 9.70 -16.73 12.15
N ASP A 53 10.69 -15.98 12.68
CA ASP A 53 12.10 -16.34 12.50
C ASP A 53 12.38 -17.75 13.02
N GLY A 54 12.99 -18.61 12.18
CA GLY A 54 13.24 -20.02 12.49
C GLY A 54 12.02 -20.95 12.37
N MET A 55 10.81 -20.43 12.16
CA MET A 55 9.57 -21.21 12.02
C MET A 55 9.29 -21.53 10.53
N ILE A 56 10.19 -22.31 9.92
CA ILE A 56 10.13 -22.56 8.47
C ILE A 56 8.87 -23.32 8.06
N SER A 57 8.48 -24.33 8.85
CA SER A 57 7.28 -25.14 8.59
C SER A 57 6.01 -24.28 8.56
N GLU A 58 5.87 -23.38 9.54
CA GLU A 58 4.72 -22.48 9.66
C GLU A 58 4.70 -21.45 8.53
N GLN A 59 5.86 -20.92 8.13
CA GLN A 59 5.95 -20.04 6.95
C GLN A 59 5.50 -20.76 5.68
N GLU A 60 5.91 -22.02 5.48
CA GLU A 60 5.51 -22.86 4.34
C GLU A 60 4.01 -23.17 4.35
N GLU A 61 3.37 -23.26 5.51
CA GLU A 61 1.93 -23.44 5.66
C GLU A 61 1.14 -22.14 5.46
N ILE A 62 1.67 -20.99 5.89
CA ILE A 62 1.00 -19.69 5.79
C ILE A 62 0.95 -19.19 4.34
N VAL A 63 2.03 -19.35 3.56
CA VAL A 63 2.10 -18.82 2.20
C VAL A 63 0.97 -19.33 1.28
N PRO A 64 0.67 -20.64 1.19
CA PRO A 64 -0.46 -21.12 0.40
C PRO A 64 -1.82 -20.61 0.91
N GLN A 65 -1.98 -20.47 2.23
CA GLN A 65 -3.22 -19.93 2.82
C GLN A 65 -3.39 -18.45 2.46
N LEU A 66 -2.30 -17.66 2.50
CA LEU A 66 -2.30 -16.26 2.09
C LEU A 66 -2.67 -16.12 0.61
N ASN A 67 -2.03 -16.89 -0.26
CA ASN A 67 -2.32 -16.87 -1.70
C ASN A 67 -3.80 -17.22 -1.98
N ALA A 68 -4.32 -18.28 -1.36
CA ALA A 68 -5.72 -18.67 -1.50
C ALA A 68 -6.68 -17.62 -0.96
N PHE A 69 -6.31 -16.94 0.12
CA PHE A 69 -7.07 -15.83 0.67
C PHE A 69 -7.09 -14.64 -0.28
N GLU A 70 -5.92 -14.25 -0.82
CA GLU A 70 -5.79 -13.14 -1.77
C GLU A 70 -6.52 -13.37 -3.09
N GLU A 71 -6.65 -14.62 -3.54
CA GLU A 71 -7.47 -14.99 -4.71
C GLU A 71 -8.97 -14.75 -4.50
N GLN A 72 -9.43 -14.80 -3.25
CA GLN A 72 -10.84 -14.64 -2.87
C GLN A 72 -11.16 -13.25 -2.33
N MET A 73 -10.15 -12.40 -2.13
CA MET A 73 -10.35 -11.03 -1.65
C MET A 73 -11.20 -10.21 -2.62
N THR A 74 -11.94 -9.27 -2.07
CA THR A 74 -12.50 -8.16 -2.84
C THR A 74 -11.46 -7.05 -2.94
N TYR A 75 -11.41 -6.40 -4.10
CA TYR A 75 -10.50 -5.28 -4.38
C TYR A 75 -11.29 -4.00 -4.68
N GLU A 76 -12.36 -3.75 -3.91
CA GLU A 76 -13.18 -2.58 -4.13
C GLU A 76 -12.34 -1.30 -3.99
N TYR A 77 -12.58 -0.35 -4.88
CA TYR A 77 -11.89 0.94 -4.82
C TYR A 77 -12.27 1.70 -3.55
N ILE A 78 -11.28 2.33 -2.91
CA ILE A 78 -11.55 3.38 -1.92
C ILE A 78 -12.41 4.46 -2.59
N PRO A 79 -13.46 4.98 -1.92
CA PRO A 79 -14.40 5.90 -2.54
C PRO A 79 -13.71 7.09 -3.24
N GLY A 80 -13.99 7.26 -4.54
CA GLY A 80 -13.44 8.32 -5.38
C GLY A 80 -12.01 8.07 -5.91
N ALA A 81 -11.35 6.95 -5.56
CA ALA A 81 -10.00 6.65 -6.03
C ALA A 81 -9.95 6.44 -7.56
N TYR A 82 -10.89 5.69 -8.08
CA TYR A 82 -11.00 5.45 -9.54
C TYR A 82 -11.15 6.76 -10.32
N GLU A 83 -12.10 7.60 -9.93
CA GLU A 83 -12.35 8.89 -10.57
C GLU A 83 -11.16 9.85 -10.41
N PHE A 84 -10.46 9.80 -9.28
CA PHE A 84 -9.26 10.61 -9.05
C PHE A 84 -8.14 10.20 -10.01
N MET A 85 -7.83 8.91 -10.13
CA MET A 85 -6.85 8.40 -11.08
C MET A 85 -7.22 8.72 -12.53
N GLN A 86 -8.51 8.62 -12.91
CA GLN A 86 -8.98 9.03 -14.24
C GLN A 86 -8.73 10.52 -14.50
N ARG A 87 -8.97 11.41 -13.52
CA ARG A 87 -8.69 12.84 -13.66
C ARG A 87 -7.20 13.11 -13.84
N LEU A 88 -6.32 12.44 -13.09
CA LEU A 88 -4.87 12.59 -13.27
C LEU A 88 -4.44 12.16 -14.67
N LYS A 89 -4.93 11.02 -15.13
CA LYS A 89 -4.66 10.51 -16.48
C LYS A 89 -5.12 11.49 -17.56
N ALA A 90 -6.34 12.00 -17.45
CA ALA A 90 -6.90 12.98 -18.40
C ALA A 90 -6.12 14.31 -18.41
N ALA A 91 -5.56 14.69 -17.26
CA ALA A 91 -4.72 15.88 -17.12
C ALA A 91 -3.26 15.65 -17.57
N GLY A 92 -2.88 14.43 -17.94
CA GLY A 92 -1.50 14.09 -18.32
C GLY A 92 -0.53 14.16 -17.14
N ILE A 93 -1.02 13.98 -15.90
CA ILE A 93 -0.19 13.96 -14.69
C ILE A 93 0.34 12.53 -14.51
N PRO A 94 1.68 12.32 -14.59
CA PRO A 94 2.26 11.01 -14.44
C PRO A 94 1.96 10.43 -13.05
N SER A 95 1.61 9.15 -12.99
CA SER A 95 1.31 8.47 -11.74
C SER A 95 1.77 7.02 -11.70
N ALA A 96 2.08 6.53 -10.52
CA ALA A 96 2.43 5.13 -10.29
C ALA A 96 1.77 4.58 -9.03
N ILE A 97 1.52 3.27 -9.04
CA ILE A 97 1.28 2.49 -7.83
C ILE A 97 2.64 2.04 -7.30
N VAL A 98 2.89 2.24 -6.00
CA VAL A 98 4.14 1.86 -5.30
C VAL A 98 3.75 1.07 -4.06
N THR A 99 3.68 -0.24 -4.19
CA THR A 99 3.09 -1.13 -3.19
C THR A 99 4.09 -2.09 -2.56
N SER A 100 3.87 -2.44 -1.30
CA SER A 100 4.55 -3.55 -0.61
C SER A 100 4.03 -4.93 -1.03
N SER A 101 2.97 -4.98 -1.82
CA SER A 101 2.42 -6.21 -2.39
C SER A 101 3.31 -6.76 -3.51
N ASN A 102 3.29 -8.08 -3.68
CA ASN A 102 4.04 -8.77 -4.72
C ASN A 102 3.24 -8.87 -6.05
N GLU A 103 3.91 -9.33 -7.11
CA GLU A 103 3.27 -9.48 -8.43
C GLU A 103 2.11 -10.49 -8.42
N VAL A 104 2.16 -11.54 -7.58
CA VAL A 104 1.11 -12.57 -7.49
C VAL A 104 -0.19 -11.93 -6.98
N LYS A 105 -0.11 -11.13 -5.91
CA LYS A 105 -1.26 -10.40 -5.39
C LYS A 105 -1.77 -9.37 -6.39
N MET A 106 -0.87 -8.59 -7.01
CA MET A 106 -1.28 -7.59 -7.99
C MET A 106 -1.97 -8.22 -9.22
N ALA A 107 -1.61 -9.45 -9.59
CA ALA A 107 -2.33 -10.18 -10.64
C ALA A 107 -3.79 -10.45 -10.27
N ASN A 108 -4.12 -10.68 -8.99
CA ASN A 108 -5.49 -10.82 -8.52
C ASN A 108 -6.24 -9.48 -8.63
N ALA A 109 -5.62 -8.38 -8.22
CA ALA A 109 -6.18 -7.04 -8.36
C ALA A 109 -6.47 -6.69 -9.84
N TYR A 110 -5.56 -7.01 -10.76
CA TYR A 110 -5.78 -6.80 -12.21
C TYR A 110 -6.88 -7.70 -12.80
N ARG A 111 -7.12 -8.87 -12.20
CA ARG A 111 -8.24 -9.73 -12.61
C ARG A 111 -9.57 -9.13 -12.19
N ALA A 112 -9.63 -8.54 -11.00
CA ALA A 112 -10.80 -7.83 -10.49
C ALA A 112 -11.02 -6.49 -11.25
N HIS A 113 -9.95 -5.78 -11.55
CA HIS A 113 -9.92 -4.46 -12.18
C HIS A 113 -8.97 -4.42 -13.38
N PRO A 114 -9.40 -4.94 -14.57
CA PRO A 114 -8.54 -4.96 -15.77
C PRO A 114 -8.10 -3.57 -16.25
N GLU A 115 -8.87 -2.53 -15.91
CA GLU A 115 -8.58 -1.14 -16.23
C GLU A 115 -7.48 -0.51 -15.37
N LEU A 116 -7.16 -1.08 -14.21
CA LEU A 116 -6.24 -0.48 -13.21
C LEU A 116 -4.87 -0.14 -13.82
N ARG A 117 -4.32 -1.04 -14.64
CA ARG A 117 -3.05 -0.82 -15.35
C ARG A 117 -3.09 0.34 -16.34
N GLN A 118 -4.28 0.72 -16.80
CA GLN A 118 -4.45 1.82 -17.74
C GLN A 118 -4.62 3.16 -17.03
N LEU A 119 -4.90 3.17 -15.73
CA LEU A 119 -5.11 4.37 -14.93
C LEU A 119 -3.82 5.00 -14.45
N VAL A 120 -2.72 4.25 -14.41
CA VAL A 120 -1.39 4.69 -13.99
C VAL A 120 -0.35 4.39 -15.07
N ASP A 121 0.80 5.05 -15.02
CA ASP A 121 1.86 4.86 -16.00
C ASP A 121 2.73 3.65 -15.67
N MET A 122 2.81 3.29 -14.38
CA MET A 122 3.54 2.09 -13.92
C MET A 122 3.01 1.56 -12.59
N VAL A 123 3.42 0.34 -12.28
CA VAL A 123 3.23 -0.30 -10.96
C VAL A 123 4.57 -0.82 -10.49
N LEU A 124 4.97 -0.44 -9.29
CA LEU A 124 6.17 -0.90 -8.60
C LEU A 124 5.73 -1.77 -7.42
N THR A 125 6.01 -3.04 -7.51
CA THR A 125 5.71 -4.06 -6.49
C THR A 125 6.92 -4.30 -5.60
N SER A 126 6.79 -5.13 -4.57
CA SER A 126 7.87 -5.43 -3.63
C SER A 126 9.13 -5.97 -4.30
N GLU A 127 9.03 -6.56 -5.48
CA GLU A 127 10.17 -7.09 -6.25
C GLU A 127 11.03 -6.00 -6.91
N HIS A 128 10.53 -4.76 -6.96
CA HIS A 128 11.22 -3.65 -7.63
C HIS A 128 12.20 -2.90 -6.73
N PHE A 129 12.21 -3.13 -5.42
CA PHE A 129 13.07 -2.44 -4.47
C PHE A 129 13.69 -3.42 -3.47
N SER A 130 14.87 -3.06 -2.94
CA SER A 130 15.64 -3.90 -2.02
C SER A 130 15.27 -3.68 -0.56
N LYS A 131 14.73 -2.50 -0.25
CA LYS A 131 14.33 -2.12 1.10
C LYS A 131 12.85 -1.79 1.13
N SER A 132 12.17 -2.40 2.10
CA SER A 132 10.75 -2.17 2.33
C SER A 132 10.51 -0.87 3.13
N LYS A 133 9.33 -0.28 2.99
CA LYS A 133 8.84 0.80 3.86
C LYS A 133 9.10 0.43 5.34
N PRO A 134 9.62 1.31 6.19
CA PRO A 134 9.67 2.76 6.07
C PRO A 134 10.91 3.34 5.35
N ASP A 135 11.76 2.52 4.71
CA ASP A 135 12.82 3.06 3.86
C ASP A 135 12.20 3.78 2.65
N PRO A 136 12.68 4.97 2.25
CA PRO A 136 12.11 5.74 1.14
C PRO A 136 12.43 5.20 -0.25
N GLU A 137 13.21 4.13 -0.39
CA GLU A 137 13.71 3.61 -1.67
C GLU A 137 12.59 3.46 -2.71
N CYS A 138 11.44 2.92 -2.31
CA CYS A 138 10.33 2.67 -3.22
C CYS A 138 9.77 3.95 -3.84
N PHE A 139 9.60 5.02 -3.06
CA PHE A 139 9.09 6.29 -3.55
C PHE A 139 10.15 7.06 -4.33
N LEU A 140 11.42 7.05 -3.89
CA LEU A 140 12.53 7.64 -4.64
C LEU A 140 12.68 7.00 -6.02
N LYS A 141 12.52 5.68 -6.11
CA LYS A 141 12.53 4.97 -7.39
C LYS A 141 11.33 5.35 -8.28
N GLY A 142 10.14 5.48 -7.71
CA GLY A 142 8.97 5.98 -8.43
C GLY A 142 9.19 7.39 -8.99
N MET A 143 9.79 8.29 -8.21
CA MET A 143 10.17 9.64 -8.65
C MET A 143 11.17 9.58 -9.80
N GLU A 144 12.24 8.81 -9.68
CA GLU A 144 13.26 8.66 -10.72
C GLU A 144 12.64 8.20 -12.04
N LEU A 145 11.83 7.16 -12.00
CA LEU A 145 11.22 6.55 -13.20
C LEU A 145 10.18 7.46 -13.88
N LEU A 146 9.45 8.27 -13.10
CA LEU A 146 8.48 9.23 -13.64
C LEU A 146 9.07 10.63 -13.91
N GLY A 147 10.35 10.84 -13.63
CA GLY A 147 11.03 12.14 -13.85
C GLY A 147 10.58 13.23 -12.87
N GLY A 148 10.17 12.84 -11.65
CA GLY A 148 9.80 13.77 -10.59
C GLY A 148 10.94 14.08 -9.63
N THR A 149 10.73 15.10 -8.80
CA THR A 149 11.58 15.44 -7.65
C THR A 149 10.74 15.40 -6.37
N PRO A 150 11.34 15.34 -5.17
CA PRO A 150 10.58 15.38 -3.93
C PRO A 150 9.55 16.52 -3.89
N GLU A 151 9.94 17.74 -4.28
CA GLU A 151 9.09 18.95 -4.24
C GLU A 151 7.94 18.91 -5.25
N THR A 152 8.01 18.06 -6.26
CA THR A 152 6.98 17.92 -7.30
C THR A 152 6.18 16.64 -7.18
N THR A 153 6.43 15.85 -6.13
CA THR A 153 5.82 14.53 -5.92
C THR A 153 4.81 14.56 -4.78
N TYR A 154 3.66 13.95 -5.02
CA TYR A 154 2.65 13.67 -4.01
C TYR A 154 2.56 12.17 -3.76
N VAL A 155 2.71 11.76 -2.49
CA VAL A 155 2.59 10.38 -2.04
C VAL A 155 1.27 10.21 -1.30
N PHE A 156 0.46 9.24 -1.69
CA PHE A 156 -0.77 8.85 -1.00
C PHE A 156 -0.54 7.55 -0.24
N GLU A 157 -0.78 7.57 1.07
CA GLU A 157 -0.49 6.46 1.99
C GLU A 157 -1.43 6.44 3.19
N ASP A 158 -1.63 5.26 3.78
CA ASP A 158 -2.52 5.02 4.91
C ASP A 158 -1.81 4.35 6.11
N SER A 159 -0.66 3.71 5.87
CA SER A 159 0.09 2.96 6.87
C SER A 159 1.21 3.79 7.51
N LEU A 160 1.51 3.53 8.78
CA LEU A 160 2.60 4.24 9.47
C LEU A 160 3.97 4.02 8.81
N HIS A 161 4.24 2.82 8.28
CA HIS A 161 5.49 2.54 7.57
C HIS A 161 5.57 3.33 6.26
N GLY A 162 4.49 3.36 5.50
CA GLY A 162 4.46 4.06 4.23
C GLY A 162 4.48 5.58 4.39
N LEU A 163 3.76 6.12 5.37
CA LEU A 163 3.80 7.56 5.69
C LEU A 163 5.22 8.01 6.07
N ASN A 164 5.91 7.22 6.88
CA ASN A 164 7.32 7.50 7.22
C ASN A 164 8.24 7.41 5.99
N ALA A 165 8.02 6.43 5.09
CA ALA A 165 8.77 6.34 3.83
C ALA A 165 8.51 7.55 2.93
N GLY A 166 7.24 7.99 2.81
CA GLY A 166 6.86 9.20 2.07
C GLY A 166 7.57 10.45 2.61
N ARG A 167 7.52 10.67 3.91
CA ARG A 167 8.25 11.79 4.55
C ARG A 167 9.76 11.70 4.33
N ALA A 168 10.34 10.52 4.51
CA ALA A 168 11.78 10.31 4.33
C ALA A 168 12.22 10.51 2.86
N SER A 169 11.32 10.34 1.89
CA SER A 169 11.58 10.62 0.48
C SER A 169 11.59 12.13 0.16
N GLY A 170 11.09 12.99 1.06
CA GLY A 170 10.97 14.43 0.88
C GLY A 170 9.75 14.86 0.07
N ALA A 171 8.86 13.95 -0.31
CA ALA A 171 7.62 14.23 -1.05
C ALA A 171 6.57 14.94 -0.18
N HIS A 172 5.56 15.53 -0.83
CA HIS A 172 4.33 15.91 -0.18
C HIS A 172 3.52 14.67 0.17
N VAL A 173 3.18 14.49 1.45
CA VAL A 173 2.51 13.29 1.95
C VAL A 173 1.02 13.58 2.23
N ILE A 174 0.16 12.85 1.55
CA ILE A 174 -1.29 12.85 1.76
C ILE A 174 -1.67 11.53 2.43
N GLY A 175 -2.05 11.61 3.70
CA GLY A 175 -2.48 10.48 4.49
C GLY A 175 -3.95 10.14 4.26
N LEU A 176 -4.28 8.86 4.10
CA LEU A 176 -5.66 8.36 4.12
C LEU A 176 -5.98 7.75 5.48
N ALA A 177 -7.06 8.23 6.10
CA ALA A 177 -7.53 7.72 7.40
C ALA A 177 -8.40 6.45 7.24
N THR A 178 -7.99 5.55 6.35
CA THR A 178 -8.67 4.28 6.04
C THR A 178 -8.22 3.14 6.95
N THR A 179 -6.93 3.13 7.29
CA THR A 179 -6.28 2.05 8.06
C THR A 179 -5.97 2.45 9.49
N ASN A 180 -5.56 3.68 9.70
CA ASN A 180 -5.24 4.23 11.02
C ASN A 180 -6.11 5.44 11.33
N PRO A 181 -6.41 5.69 12.63
CA PRO A 181 -7.14 6.88 13.04
C PRO A 181 -6.44 8.17 12.56
N ARG A 182 -7.23 9.16 12.15
CA ARG A 182 -6.74 10.45 11.65
C ARG A 182 -5.70 11.09 12.59
N GLU A 183 -5.98 11.11 13.88
CA GLU A 183 -5.09 11.68 14.90
C GLU A 183 -3.74 10.98 15.01
N THR A 184 -3.68 9.71 14.60
CA THR A 184 -2.44 8.93 14.59
C THR A 184 -1.55 9.27 13.40
N ILE A 185 -2.14 9.52 12.24
CA ILE A 185 -1.40 9.77 11.00
C ILE A 185 -1.14 11.26 10.71
N GLU A 186 -1.96 12.15 11.25
CA GLU A 186 -1.87 13.60 11.01
C GLU A 186 -0.47 14.19 11.25
N PRO A 187 0.31 13.79 12.29
CA PRO A 187 1.68 14.28 12.48
C PRO A 187 2.66 13.85 11.38
N LEU A 188 2.29 12.86 10.55
CA LEU A 188 3.12 12.29 9.49
C LEU A 188 2.73 12.78 8.09
N CYS A 189 1.72 13.62 7.97
CA CYS A 189 1.14 14.04 6.69
C CYS A 189 1.17 15.54 6.54
N ASP A 190 1.17 16.04 5.30
CA ASP A 190 0.90 17.43 4.98
C ASP A 190 -0.62 17.68 4.94
N ILE A 191 -1.37 16.68 4.46
CA ILE A 191 -2.84 16.68 4.41
C ILE A 191 -3.33 15.29 4.82
N VAL A 192 -4.46 15.23 5.53
CA VAL A 192 -5.17 13.96 5.79
C VAL A 192 -6.56 14.03 5.17
N ILE A 193 -6.92 12.99 4.42
CA ILE A 193 -8.23 12.79 3.82
C ILE A 193 -8.85 11.48 4.32
N ASP A 194 -10.17 11.36 4.27
CA ASP A 194 -10.86 10.11 4.60
C ASP A 194 -10.99 9.21 3.36
N ASP A 195 -11.14 9.83 2.20
CA ASP A 195 -11.20 9.20 0.89
C ASP A 195 -10.96 10.25 -0.22
N PHE A 196 -11.09 9.85 -1.49
CA PHE A 196 -10.82 10.74 -2.63
C PHE A 196 -12.03 11.57 -3.10
N ARG A 197 -13.21 11.43 -2.48
CA ARG A 197 -14.40 12.17 -2.88
C ARG A 197 -14.21 13.66 -2.67
N GLY A 198 -14.38 14.45 -3.74
CA GLY A 198 -14.19 15.89 -3.70
C GLY A 198 -12.75 16.37 -3.50
N PHE A 199 -11.78 15.47 -3.40
CA PHE A 199 -10.38 15.83 -3.30
C PHE A 199 -9.80 16.23 -4.68
N SER A 200 -8.97 17.28 -4.68
CA SER A 200 -8.19 17.71 -5.84
C SER A 200 -6.82 18.19 -5.40
N LEU A 201 -5.79 17.87 -6.18
CA LEU A 201 -4.47 18.51 -6.05
C LEU A 201 -4.56 19.94 -6.62
N SER A 202 -4.16 20.91 -5.84
CA SER A 202 -4.12 22.33 -6.23
C SER A 202 -2.71 22.72 -6.69
#